data_fc382d91c3a446d2f9714434b20131ca
#
_entry.id   fc382d91c3a446d2f9714434b20131ca
#
_cell.length_a   1.000
_cell.length_b   1.000
_cell.length_c   1.000
_cell.angle_alpha   90.00
_cell.angle_beta   90.00
_cell.angle_gamma   90.00
#
_symmetry.space_group_name_H-M   'P 1'
#
loop_
_entity.id
_entity.type
_entity.pdbx_description
1 polymer ?
#
loop_
_entity_poly.entity_id
_entity_poly.type
_entity_poly.pdbx_seq_one_letter_code
_entity_poly.pdbx_strand_id
1 'polypeptide(L)' 'MNELLAKYPAVLDVATVAEILGVTPATVRRLLKANIIPSVKVGRLTRVTKDKLIDYLEERNV' A
#
# COMPACT_ATOMS: atom_id res chain seq x y z
N MET A 1 2.75 14.07 2.94
CA MET A 1 2.37 12.67 2.72
C MET A 1 1.83 12.01 3.99
N ASN A 2 2.54 12.10 5.09
CA ASN A 2 2.09 11.49 6.35
C ASN A 2 0.73 12.02 6.82
N GLU A 3 0.49 13.30 6.65
CA GLU A 3 -0.79 13.89 7.05
C GLU A 3 -1.97 13.33 6.27
N LEU A 4 -1.77 13.05 4.99
CA LEU A 4 -2.82 12.47 4.15
C LEU A 4 -3.19 11.07 4.60
N LEU A 5 -2.23 10.34 5.13
CA LEU A 5 -2.44 8.96 5.58
C LEU A 5 -2.71 8.83 7.07
N ALA A 6 -2.70 9.95 7.80
CA ALA A 6 -2.86 9.91 9.26
C ALA A 6 -4.19 9.28 9.69
N LYS A 7 -5.24 9.47 8.90
CA LYS A 7 -6.56 8.92 9.24
C LYS A 7 -6.71 7.44 8.91
N TYR A 8 -5.74 6.84 8.23
CA TYR A 8 -5.81 5.43 7.89
C TYR A 8 -5.14 4.58 8.97
N PRO A 9 -5.57 3.33 9.14
CA PRO A 9 -4.92 2.44 10.11
C PRO A 9 -3.50 2.09 9.70
N ALA A 10 -2.73 1.54 10.63
CA ALA A 10 -1.33 1.19 10.39
C ALA A 10 -1.19 0.07 9.35
N VAL A 11 -2.18 -0.81 9.24
CA VAL A 11 -2.18 -1.93 8.29
C VAL A 11 -3.32 -1.72 7.31
N LEU A 12 -3.02 -1.77 6.02
CA LEU A 12 -3.95 -1.45 4.95
C LEU A 12 -4.23 -2.68 4.11
N ASP A 13 -5.50 -2.83 3.68
CA ASP A 13 -5.85 -3.88 2.74
C ASP A 13 -5.67 -3.37 1.29
N VAL A 14 -5.84 -4.29 0.33
CA VAL A 14 -5.66 -3.97 -1.09
C VAL A 14 -6.61 -2.86 -1.53
N ALA A 15 -7.87 -2.93 -1.11
CA ALA A 15 -8.86 -1.92 -1.51
C ALA A 15 -8.48 -0.53 -1.02
N THR A 16 -8.00 -0.44 0.23
CA THR A 16 -7.59 0.85 0.80
C THR A 16 -6.35 1.40 0.09
N VAL A 17 -5.38 0.53 -0.20
CA VAL A 17 -4.18 0.95 -0.94
C VAL A 17 -4.57 1.46 -2.32
N ALA A 18 -5.49 0.78 -3.00
CA ALA A 18 -5.97 1.22 -4.31
C ALA A 18 -6.61 2.60 -4.24
N GLU A 19 -7.40 2.85 -3.21
CA GLU A 19 -8.04 4.14 -2.99
C GLU A 19 -6.99 5.23 -2.78
N ILE A 20 -6.00 4.97 -1.95
CA ILE A 20 -4.92 5.93 -1.67
C ILE A 20 -4.15 6.27 -2.94
N LEU A 21 -3.83 5.26 -3.74
CA LEU A 21 -3.03 5.45 -4.95
C LEU A 21 -3.86 5.92 -6.15
N GLY A 22 -5.18 5.85 -6.06
CA GLY A 22 -6.03 6.24 -7.18
C GLY A 22 -6.00 5.25 -8.32
N VAL A 23 -5.84 3.98 -8.03
CA VAL A 23 -5.80 2.91 -9.04
C VAL A 23 -6.80 1.82 -8.66
N THR A 24 -6.95 0.82 -9.54
CA THR A 24 -7.84 -0.30 -9.24
C THR A 24 -7.16 -1.31 -8.31
N PRO A 25 -7.96 -2.10 -7.56
CA PRO A 25 -7.38 -3.17 -6.75
C PRO A 25 -6.56 -4.18 -7.55
N ALA A 26 -6.96 -4.44 -8.80
CA ALA A 26 -6.20 -5.34 -9.67
C ALA A 26 -4.80 -4.81 -9.92
N THR A 27 -4.66 -3.50 -10.10
CA THR A 27 -3.35 -2.86 -10.28
C THR A 27 -2.50 -3.03 -9.02
N VAL A 28 -3.11 -2.83 -7.83
CA VAL A 28 -2.39 -3.01 -6.56
C VAL A 28 -1.92 -4.45 -6.42
N ARG A 29 -2.77 -5.43 -6.72
CA ARG A 29 -2.38 -6.84 -6.62
C ARG A 29 -1.19 -7.14 -7.52
N ARG A 30 -1.18 -6.56 -8.72
CA ARG A 30 -0.06 -6.75 -9.65
C ARG A 30 1.23 -6.19 -9.07
N LEU A 31 1.16 -4.99 -8.48
CA LEU A 31 2.32 -4.36 -7.86
C LEU A 31 2.84 -5.16 -6.66
N LEU A 32 1.93 -5.71 -5.87
CA LEU A 32 2.31 -6.54 -4.72
C LEU A 32 2.94 -7.85 -5.18
N LYS A 33 2.38 -8.47 -6.21
CA LYS A 33 2.89 -9.73 -6.73
C LYS A 33 4.28 -9.56 -7.34
N ALA A 34 4.53 -8.41 -7.93
CA ALA A 34 5.83 -8.07 -8.52
C ALA A 34 6.83 -7.56 -7.48
N ASN A 35 6.43 -7.47 -6.21
CA ASN A 35 7.27 -6.95 -5.12
C ASN A 35 7.69 -5.49 -5.33
N ILE A 36 6.90 -4.75 -6.09
CA ILE A 36 7.13 -3.32 -6.27
C ILE A 36 6.70 -2.57 -5.03
N ILE A 37 5.60 -3.00 -4.41
CA ILE A 37 5.15 -2.49 -3.12
C ILE A 37 5.39 -3.60 -2.10
N PRO A 38 6.16 -3.35 -1.02
CA PRO A 38 6.38 -4.35 0.01
C PRO A 38 5.06 -4.71 0.71
N SER A 39 4.88 -5.99 1.00
CA SER A 39 3.67 -6.45 1.66
C SER A 39 4.00 -7.43 2.78
N VAL A 40 3.02 -7.67 3.65
CA VAL A 40 3.14 -8.67 4.70
C VAL A 40 1.96 -9.61 4.59
N LYS A 41 2.15 -10.84 5.02
CA LYS A 41 1.08 -11.84 5.07
C LYS A 41 0.52 -11.91 6.47
N VAL A 42 -0.80 -11.83 6.58
CA VAL A 42 -1.50 -12.02 7.85
C VAL A 42 -2.45 -13.19 7.61
N GLY A 43 -2.01 -14.39 8.00
CA GLY A 43 -2.72 -15.61 7.63
C GLY A 43 -2.69 -15.77 6.12
N ARG A 44 -3.86 -15.81 5.49
CA ARG A 44 -3.97 -15.92 4.04
C ARG A 44 -4.11 -14.57 3.34
N LEU A 45 -4.15 -13.49 4.13
CA LEU A 45 -4.43 -12.17 3.60
C LEU A 45 -3.13 -11.43 3.35
N THR A 46 -3.11 -10.66 2.27
CA THR A 46 -1.99 -9.78 1.97
C THR A 46 -2.32 -8.38 2.46
N ARG A 47 -1.41 -7.79 3.21
CA ARG A 47 -1.60 -6.44 3.77
C ARG A 47 -0.37 -5.60 3.50
N VAL A 48 -0.55 -4.30 3.47
CA VAL A 48 0.54 -3.34 3.30
C VAL A 48 0.56 -2.46 4.55
N THR A 49 1.72 -2.32 5.17
CA THR A 49 1.82 -1.40 6.30
C THR A 49 1.88 0.03 5.78
N LYS A 50 1.32 0.95 6.54
CA LYS A 50 1.29 2.36 6.16
C LYS A 50 2.71 2.90 5.97
N ASP A 51 3.63 2.50 6.83
CA ASP A 51 5.03 2.94 6.74
C ASP A 51 5.66 2.53 5.42
N LYS A 52 5.43 1.29 4.99
CA LYS A 52 5.99 0.79 3.74
C LYS A 52 5.38 1.48 2.53
N LEU A 53 4.09 1.79 2.60
CA LEU A 53 3.43 2.51 1.52
C LEU A 53 3.99 3.93 1.41
N ILE A 54 4.23 4.59 2.52
CA ILE A 54 4.82 5.92 2.54
C ILE A 54 6.22 5.87 1.93
N ASP A 55 7.03 4.90 2.32
CA ASP A 55 8.37 4.72 1.76
C ASP A 55 8.33 4.57 0.24
N TYR A 56 7.42 3.75 -0.25
CA TYR A 56 7.24 3.54 -1.68
C TYR A 56 6.91 4.85 -2.39
N LEU A 57 5.97 5.60 -1.85
CA LEU A 57 5.54 6.85 -2.46
C LEU A 57 6.65 7.90 -2.44
N GLU A 58 7.41 7.98 -1.36
CA GLU A 58 8.49 8.94 -1.24
C GLU A 58 9.64 8.62 -2.18
N GLU A 59 9.97 7.35 -2.35
CA GLU A 59 11.00 6.93 -3.30
C GLU A 59 10.63 7.29 -4.73
N ARG A 60 9.33 7.16 -5.07
CA ARG A 60 8.88 7.45 -6.43
C ARG A 60 8.85 8.93 -6.76
N ASN A 61 8.85 9.78 -5.75
CA ASN A 61 8.79 11.22 -5.93
C ASN A 61 10.16 11.90 -6.00
N VAL A 62 11.21 11.14 -5.96
CA VAL A 62 12.58 11.67 -6.03
C VAL A 62 12.98 11.99 -7.45
#